data_e4de7c1f0d1d22c05fc485ec80857a3a
#
_entry.id   e4de7c1f0d1d22c05fc485ec80857a3a
#
_cell.length_a   1.000
_cell.length_b   1.000
_cell.length_c   1.000
_cell.angle_alpha   90.00
_cell.angle_beta   90.00
_cell.angle_gamma   90.00
#
_symmetry.space_group_name_H-M   'P 1'
#
loop_
_entity.id
_entity.type
_entity.pdbx_description
1 polymer ?
#
loop_
_entity_poly.entity_id
_entity_poly.type
_entity_poly.pdbx_seq_one_letter_code
_entity_poly.pdbx_strand_id
1 'polypeptide(L)'
;MNPEARIQEPESKRLAPAKSFEQLIVWQKAHQFVLGAYRFTENFPRSETYGLTSQFRRASVSIPANIAEGFKKRGRADKVRFLNIAQASLEECRYFLILAKDLNYGETAQLQPQLEEVSKLLEAYSAKILASGF
;
A
#
# COMPACT_ATOMS: atom_id res chain seq x y z
N MET A 1 14.55 -6.53 8.43
CA MET A 1 15.28 -5.35 7.96
C MET A 1 14.32 -4.22 7.65
N ASN A 2 14.71 -3.03 8.06
CA ASN A 2 13.95 -1.82 7.79
C ASN A 2 14.02 -1.48 6.29
N PRO A 3 12.88 -1.23 5.61
CA PRO A 3 12.92 -0.83 4.20
C PRO A 3 13.74 0.41 3.93
N GLU A 4 13.76 1.36 4.87
CA GLU A 4 14.56 2.57 4.73
C GLU A 4 16.05 2.27 4.78
N ALA A 5 16.47 1.35 5.64
CA ALA A 5 17.86 0.94 5.70
C ALA A 5 18.31 0.32 4.36
N ARG A 6 17.40 -0.38 3.71
CA ARG A 6 17.70 -0.98 2.40
C ARG A 6 17.86 0.08 1.33
N ILE A 7 17.06 1.16 1.38
CA ILE A 7 17.19 2.29 0.45
C ILE A 7 18.55 2.99 0.65
N GLN A 8 19.07 2.96 1.87
CA GLN A 8 20.33 3.61 2.23
C GLN A 8 21.55 2.74 2.02
N GLU A 9 21.40 1.55 1.44
CA GLU A 9 22.54 0.70 1.14
C GLU A 9 23.53 1.40 0.22
N PRO A 10 24.84 1.08 0.36
CA PRO A 10 25.85 1.65 -0.53
C PRO A 10 25.52 1.41 -1.99
N GLU A 11 25.90 2.36 -2.83
CA GLU A 11 25.68 2.29 -4.26
C GLU A 11 26.12 0.95 -4.85
N SER A 12 27.27 0.45 -4.39
CA SER A 12 27.83 -0.83 -4.87
C SER A 12 26.93 -2.02 -4.57
N LYS A 13 26.01 -1.88 -3.59
CA LYS A 13 25.04 -2.93 -3.23
C LYS A 13 23.67 -2.65 -3.75
N ARG A 14 23.45 -1.51 -4.35
CA ARG A 14 22.20 -1.21 -5.02
C ARG A 14 22.23 -1.88 -6.35
N LEU A 15 21.62 -3.01 -6.36
CA LEU A 15 21.68 -3.86 -7.53
C LEU A 15 20.82 -3.32 -8.65
N ALA A 16 20.76 -4.08 -9.72
CA ALA A 16 19.88 -3.83 -10.83
C ALA A 16 18.47 -3.46 -10.35
N PRO A 17 17.72 -2.70 -11.15
CA PRO A 17 16.32 -2.41 -10.85
C PRO A 17 15.51 -3.69 -10.61
N ALA A 18 14.42 -3.57 -9.88
CA ALA A 18 13.52 -4.68 -9.61
C ALA A 18 13.07 -5.32 -10.91
N LYS A 19 13.06 -6.64 -10.95
CA LYS A 19 12.62 -7.41 -12.13
C LYS A 19 11.15 -7.77 -12.05
N SER A 20 10.59 -7.75 -10.86
CA SER A 20 9.17 -7.99 -10.64
C SER A 20 8.68 -7.06 -9.55
N PHE A 21 7.37 -6.82 -9.52
CA PHE A 21 6.79 -5.95 -8.49
C PHE A 21 7.03 -6.51 -7.08
N GLU A 22 7.15 -7.83 -6.96
CA GLU A 22 7.35 -8.48 -5.67
C GLU A 22 8.66 -8.08 -5.00
N GLN A 23 9.62 -7.57 -5.76
CA GLN A 23 10.88 -7.06 -5.24
C GLN A 23 10.79 -5.62 -4.72
N LEU A 24 9.70 -4.93 -5.00
CA LEU A 24 9.50 -3.56 -4.53
C LEU A 24 9.12 -3.57 -3.06
N ILE A 25 9.86 -2.81 -2.25
CA ILE A 25 9.57 -2.72 -0.82
C ILE A 25 8.18 -2.17 -0.59
N VAL A 26 7.77 -1.15 -1.37
CA VAL A 26 6.43 -0.57 -1.22
C VAL A 26 5.35 -1.62 -1.46
N TRP A 27 5.53 -2.50 -2.44
CA TRP A 27 4.58 -3.58 -2.69
C TRP A 27 4.53 -4.56 -1.53
N GLN A 28 5.70 -4.96 -1.01
CA GLN A 28 5.78 -5.90 0.10
C GLN A 28 5.04 -5.37 1.33
N LYS A 29 5.23 -4.09 1.64
CA LYS A 29 4.58 -3.47 2.79
C LYS A 29 3.08 -3.30 2.57
N ALA A 30 2.68 -2.95 1.34
CA ALA A 30 1.27 -2.87 0.99
C ALA A 30 0.59 -4.23 1.11
N HIS A 31 1.25 -5.30 0.68
CA HIS A 31 0.73 -6.64 0.81
C HIS A 31 0.56 -7.04 2.29
N GLN A 32 1.54 -6.73 3.13
CA GLN A 32 1.43 -6.98 4.56
C GLN A 32 0.24 -6.24 5.17
N PHE A 33 0.01 -5.02 4.74
CA PHE A 33 -1.16 -4.27 5.19
C PHE A 33 -2.46 -4.98 4.79
N VAL A 34 -2.54 -5.52 3.58
CA VAL A 34 -3.71 -6.27 3.12
C VAL A 34 -3.98 -7.45 4.05
N LEU A 35 -2.94 -8.22 4.37
CA LEU A 35 -3.10 -9.37 5.26
C LEU A 35 -3.61 -8.92 6.63
N GLY A 36 -3.08 -7.83 7.13
CA GLY A 36 -3.54 -7.24 8.39
C GLY A 36 -4.99 -6.78 8.32
N ALA A 37 -5.38 -6.15 7.21
CA ALA A 37 -6.75 -5.68 7.01
C ALA A 37 -7.75 -6.85 7.00
N TYR A 38 -7.36 -7.97 6.38
CA TYR A 38 -8.22 -9.16 6.37
C TYR A 38 -8.40 -9.72 7.78
N ARG A 39 -7.31 -9.83 8.55
CA ARG A 39 -7.41 -10.28 9.95
C ARG A 39 -8.25 -9.33 10.79
N PHE A 40 -8.06 -8.03 10.61
CA PHE A 40 -8.79 -7.01 11.34
C PHE A 40 -10.30 -7.09 11.08
N THR A 41 -10.68 -7.26 9.82
CA THR A 41 -12.09 -7.28 9.44
C THR A 41 -12.79 -8.60 9.73
N GLU A 42 -12.06 -9.67 10.06
CA GLU A 42 -12.67 -10.94 10.45
C GLU A 42 -13.62 -10.79 11.66
N ASN A 43 -13.33 -9.84 12.53
CA ASN A 43 -14.10 -9.61 13.74
C ASN A 43 -15.18 -8.54 13.59
N PHE A 44 -15.37 -8.02 12.39
CA PHE A 44 -16.44 -7.06 12.14
C PHE A 44 -17.79 -7.73 12.25
N PRO A 45 -18.86 -7.00 12.64
CA PRO A 45 -20.21 -7.57 12.69
C PRO A 45 -20.63 -8.17 11.35
N ARG A 46 -21.41 -9.23 11.40
CA ARG A 46 -21.93 -9.86 10.17
C ARG A 46 -22.75 -8.91 9.32
N SER A 47 -23.39 -7.94 9.95
CA SER A 47 -24.15 -6.91 9.24
C SER A 47 -23.27 -6.10 8.28
N GLU A 48 -21.93 -6.11 8.48
CA GLU A 48 -21.00 -5.38 7.63
C GLU A 48 -20.38 -6.24 6.53
N THR A 49 -20.79 -7.50 6.41
CA THR A 49 -20.18 -8.40 5.41
C THR A 49 -20.22 -7.81 4.01
N TYR A 50 -21.33 -7.21 3.61
CA TYR A 50 -21.46 -6.56 2.31
C TYR A 50 -21.35 -5.04 2.39
N GLY A 51 -20.97 -4.52 3.54
CA GLY A 51 -20.75 -3.10 3.77
C GLY A 51 -19.29 -2.83 4.01
N LEU A 52 -18.95 -2.36 5.22
CA LEU A 52 -17.59 -1.91 5.55
C LEU A 52 -16.54 -3.00 5.37
N THR A 53 -16.85 -4.25 5.76
CA THR A 53 -15.92 -5.36 5.57
C THR A 53 -15.50 -5.48 4.10
N SER A 54 -16.49 -5.53 3.21
CA SER A 54 -16.24 -5.67 1.78
C SER A 54 -15.48 -4.47 1.22
N GLN A 55 -15.91 -3.27 1.57
CA GLN A 55 -15.29 -2.04 1.05
C GLN A 55 -13.86 -1.89 1.53
N PHE A 56 -13.59 -2.17 2.81
CA PHE A 56 -12.25 -2.07 3.35
C PHE A 56 -11.31 -3.06 2.66
N ARG A 57 -11.75 -4.31 2.51
CA ARG A 57 -10.94 -5.34 1.85
C ARG A 57 -10.64 -4.96 0.41
N ARG A 58 -11.63 -4.48 -0.32
CA ARG A 58 -11.43 -4.07 -1.72
C ARG A 58 -10.46 -2.91 -1.82
N ALA A 59 -10.59 -1.90 -0.97
CA ALA A 59 -9.69 -0.76 -0.97
C ALA A 59 -8.26 -1.19 -0.62
N SER A 60 -8.10 -2.07 0.38
CA SER A 60 -6.76 -2.52 0.78
C SER A 60 -6.08 -3.31 -0.33
N VAL A 61 -6.79 -4.23 -0.99
CA VAL A 61 -6.24 -5.01 -2.11
C VAL A 61 -5.86 -4.11 -3.28
N SER A 62 -6.61 -3.04 -3.50
CA SER A 62 -6.36 -2.10 -4.59
C SER A 62 -4.99 -1.42 -4.47
N ILE A 63 -4.45 -1.28 -3.26
CA ILE A 63 -3.13 -0.66 -3.08
C ILE A 63 -2.03 -1.47 -3.77
N PRO A 64 -1.74 -2.72 -3.34
CA PRO A 64 -0.68 -3.48 -4.00
C PRO A 64 -1.03 -3.87 -5.43
N ALA A 65 -2.31 -4.06 -5.75
CA ALA A 65 -2.70 -4.39 -7.12
C ALA A 65 -2.31 -3.28 -8.10
N ASN A 66 -2.55 -2.02 -7.73
CA ASN A 66 -2.19 -0.90 -8.59
C ASN A 66 -0.69 -0.62 -8.62
N ILE A 67 0.02 -0.90 -7.54
CA ILE A 67 1.48 -0.83 -7.55
C ILE A 67 2.02 -1.86 -8.56
N ALA A 68 1.51 -3.09 -8.52
CA ALA A 68 1.93 -4.15 -9.43
C ALA A 68 1.64 -3.78 -10.89
N GLU A 69 0.44 -3.29 -11.17
CA GLU A 69 0.08 -2.89 -12.52
C GLU A 69 0.94 -1.73 -13.01
N GLY A 70 1.15 -0.73 -12.16
CA GLY A 70 1.99 0.41 -12.51
C GLY A 70 3.43 0.01 -12.80
N PHE A 71 3.94 -0.99 -12.08
CA PHE A 71 5.29 -1.48 -12.30
C PHE A 71 5.49 -1.95 -13.74
N LYS A 72 4.50 -2.61 -14.32
CA LYS A 72 4.59 -3.17 -15.67
C LYS A 72 4.34 -2.15 -16.77
N LYS A 73 3.79 -1.00 -16.46
CA LYS A 73 3.56 0.03 -17.48
C LYS A 73 4.90 0.56 -17.99
N ARG A 74 4.95 0.93 -19.26
CA ARG A 74 6.19 1.37 -19.88
C ARG A 74 6.44 2.86 -19.72
N GLY A 75 5.41 3.67 -19.85
CA GLY A 75 5.55 5.12 -19.80
C GLY A 75 5.45 5.65 -18.37
N ARG A 76 6.16 6.74 -18.12
CA ARG A 76 6.13 7.41 -16.80
C ARG A 76 4.72 7.86 -16.44
N ALA A 77 3.99 8.44 -17.39
CA ALA A 77 2.64 8.92 -17.14
C ALA A 77 1.71 7.80 -16.71
N ASP A 78 1.80 6.64 -17.39
CA ASP A 78 0.99 5.48 -17.02
C ASP A 78 1.38 4.92 -15.66
N LYS A 79 2.68 4.83 -15.36
CA LYS A 79 3.14 4.38 -14.06
C LYS A 79 2.57 5.27 -12.95
N VAL A 80 2.68 6.57 -13.11
CA VAL A 80 2.20 7.52 -12.11
C VAL A 80 0.69 7.44 -11.96
N ARG A 81 -0.04 7.22 -13.05
CA ARG A 81 -1.50 7.08 -12.99
C ARG A 81 -1.91 5.92 -12.07
N PHE A 82 -1.27 4.76 -12.20
CA PHE A 82 -1.58 3.62 -11.35
C PHE A 82 -1.14 3.85 -9.89
N LEU A 83 -0.02 4.53 -9.69
CA LEU A 83 0.42 4.86 -8.34
C LEU A 83 -0.52 5.86 -7.67
N ASN A 84 -1.12 6.77 -8.45
CA ASN A 84 -2.13 7.69 -7.94
C ASN A 84 -3.40 6.95 -7.51
N ILE A 85 -3.79 5.92 -8.25
CA ILE A 85 -4.94 5.09 -7.86
C ILE A 85 -4.63 4.36 -6.56
N ALA A 86 -3.41 3.82 -6.43
CA ALA A 86 -2.98 3.19 -5.18
C ALA A 86 -3.04 4.18 -4.02
N GLN A 87 -2.61 5.42 -4.23
CA GLN A 87 -2.65 6.45 -3.21
C GLN A 87 -4.08 6.77 -2.79
N ALA A 88 -4.99 6.86 -3.75
CA ALA A 88 -6.41 7.11 -3.47
C ALA A 88 -7.02 5.97 -2.65
N SER A 89 -6.68 4.73 -2.99
CA SER A 89 -7.14 3.55 -2.24
C SER A 89 -6.58 3.55 -0.82
N LEU A 90 -5.35 4.01 -0.66
CA LEU A 90 -4.73 4.15 0.65
C LEU A 90 -5.50 5.17 1.51
N GLU A 91 -5.90 6.30 0.93
CA GLU A 91 -6.69 7.29 1.66
C GLU A 91 -8.06 6.75 2.04
N GLU A 92 -8.68 5.94 1.18
CA GLU A 92 -9.91 5.23 1.55
C GLU A 92 -9.68 4.35 2.77
N CYS A 93 -8.60 3.59 2.79
CA CYS A 93 -8.27 2.74 3.93
C CYS A 93 -8.05 3.57 5.20
N ARG A 94 -7.42 4.73 5.06
CA ARG A 94 -7.21 5.64 6.19
C ARG A 94 -8.55 6.03 6.80
N TYR A 95 -9.52 6.39 5.96
CA TYR A 95 -10.86 6.72 6.44
C TYR A 95 -11.55 5.51 7.07
N PHE A 96 -11.45 4.34 6.45
CA PHE A 96 -12.10 3.15 6.99
C PHE A 96 -11.54 2.75 8.36
N LEU A 97 -10.25 2.98 8.61
CA LEU A 97 -9.69 2.76 9.94
C LEU A 97 -10.31 3.71 10.97
N ILE A 98 -10.48 4.96 10.60
CA ILE A 98 -11.13 5.95 11.47
C ILE A 98 -12.55 5.50 11.77
N LEU A 99 -13.30 5.12 10.75
CA LEU A 99 -14.69 4.70 10.89
C LEU A 99 -14.82 3.45 11.75
N ALA A 100 -13.98 2.45 11.50
CA ALA A 100 -13.99 1.21 12.26
C ALA A 100 -13.72 1.47 13.75
N LYS A 101 -12.78 2.34 14.04
CA LYS A 101 -12.47 2.70 15.42
C LYS A 101 -13.66 3.41 16.08
N ASP A 102 -14.26 4.36 15.37
CA ASP A 102 -15.39 5.12 15.90
C ASP A 102 -16.61 4.25 16.12
N LEU A 103 -16.77 3.19 15.31
CA LEU A 103 -17.85 2.22 15.48
C LEU A 103 -17.51 1.12 16.50
N ASN A 104 -16.33 1.17 17.08
CA ASN A 104 -15.85 0.17 18.05
C ASN A 104 -15.74 -1.23 17.46
N TYR A 105 -15.33 -1.33 16.19
CA TYR A 105 -15.17 -2.62 15.53
C TYR A 105 -13.81 -3.27 15.80
N GLY A 106 -12.87 -2.54 16.37
CA GLY A 106 -11.57 -3.11 16.72
C GLY A 106 -10.50 -2.04 16.93
N GLU A 107 -9.34 -2.50 17.39
CA GLU A 107 -8.19 -1.64 17.63
C GLU A 107 -7.39 -1.43 16.35
N THR A 108 -7.08 -0.18 16.05
CA THR A 108 -6.37 0.20 14.83
C THR A 108 -4.89 0.50 15.05
N ALA A 109 -4.42 0.34 16.28
CA ALA A 109 -3.06 0.75 16.68
C ALA A 109 -1.96 0.05 15.88
N GLN A 110 -2.19 -1.15 15.38
CA GLN A 110 -1.21 -1.87 14.57
C GLN A 110 -1.30 -1.50 13.08
N LEU A 111 -2.51 -1.31 12.58
CA LEU A 111 -2.71 -1.05 11.15
C LEU A 111 -2.38 0.37 10.75
N GLN A 112 -2.64 1.35 11.62
CA GLN A 112 -2.36 2.74 11.30
C GLN A 112 -0.89 2.99 10.97
N PRO A 113 0.08 2.55 11.79
CA PRO A 113 1.50 2.73 11.44
C PRO A 113 1.89 2.01 10.16
N GLN A 114 1.32 0.83 9.91
CA GLN A 114 1.59 0.09 8.67
C GLN A 114 1.10 0.88 7.46
N LEU A 115 -0.07 1.46 7.55
CA LEU A 115 -0.62 2.27 6.47
C LEU A 115 0.23 3.51 6.21
N GLU A 116 0.70 4.17 7.28
CA GLU A 116 1.56 5.35 7.13
C GLU A 116 2.90 4.98 6.51
N GLU A 117 3.45 3.83 6.85
CA GLU A 117 4.68 3.36 6.21
C GLU A 117 4.47 3.15 4.71
N VAL A 118 3.37 2.51 4.33
CA VAL A 118 3.04 2.32 2.90
C VAL A 118 2.89 3.68 2.22
N SER A 119 2.23 4.63 2.87
CA SER A 119 2.04 5.97 2.32
C SER A 119 3.37 6.64 2.00
N LYS A 120 4.31 6.62 2.95
CA LYS A 120 5.63 7.23 2.76
C LYS A 120 6.42 6.54 1.66
N LEU A 121 6.40 5.22 1.63
CA LEU A 121 7.11 4.46 0.61
C LEU A 121 6.51 4.70 -0.77
N LEU A 122 5.19 4.80 -0.86
CA LEU A 122 4.51 5.06 -2.11
C LEU A 122 4.84 6.44 -2.65
N GLU A 123 4.85 7.45 -1.78
CA GLU A 123 5.27 8.80 -2.16
C GLU A 123 6.70 8.82 -2.68
N ALA A 124 7.62 8.15 -1.97
CA ALA A 124 9.02 8.09 -2.36
C ALA A 124 9.20 7.37 -3.70
N TYR A 125 8.47 6.27 -3.89
CA TYR A 125 8.53 5.52 -5.14
C TYR A 125 7.98 6.35 -6.30
N SER A 126 6.87 7.03 -6.11
CA SER A 126 6.28 7.90 -7.12
C SER A 126 7.22 9.05 -7.49
N ALA A 127 7.84 9.67 -6.49
CA ALA A 127 8.81 10.74 -6.73
C ALA A 127 10.01 10.24 -7.54
N LYS A 128 10.47 9.04 -7.24
CA LYS A 128 11.58 8.43 -7.97
C LYS A 128 11.23 8.20 -9.43
N ILE A 129 10.02 7.70 -9.70
CA ILE A 129 9.55 7.50 -11.07
C ILE A 129 9.49 8.84 -11.82
N LEU A 130 8.94 9.87 -11.19
CA LEU A 130 8.83 11.19 -11.80
C LEU A 130 10.21 11.80 -12.10
N ALA A 131 11.19 11.57 -11.22
CA ALA A 131 12.53 12.12 -11.38
C ALA A 131 13.37 11.35 -12.40
N SER A 132 13.04 10.09 -12.68
CA SER A 132 13.86 9.22 -13.52
C SER A 132 13.78 9.53 -15.02
N GLY A 133 12.75 10.25 -15.44
CA GLY A 133 12.55 10.56 -16.86
C GLY A 133 11.93 9.44 -17.68
N PHE A 134 11.50 8.34 -17.07
CA PHE A 134 10.87 7.23 -17.77
C PHE A 134 9.40 7.48 -18.04
#